data_d7bc45e75ad8f6cf7e31b0b29c809a50
#
_entry.id   d7bc45e75ad8f6cf7e31b0b29c809a50
#
_cell.length_a   1.000
_cell.length_b   1.000
_cell.length_c   1.000
_cell.angle_alpha   90.00
_cell.angle_beta   90.00
_cell.angle_gamma   90.00
#
_symmetry.space_group_name_H-M   'P 1'
#
loop_
_entity.id
_entity.type
_entity.pdbx_description
1 polymer ?
#
loop_
_entity_poly.entity_id
_entity_poly.type
_entity_poly.pdbx_seq_one_letter_code
_entity_poly.pdbx_strand_id
1 'polypeptide(L)'
;MPPTYSIVVPIYNEQAVIPILLRRLDALLDSLDAPGEAIFVDDGSDDAGAIVIEGKVRADRRYRLIKLSRNFGHQIAITTGLDHAAGRAVIVMDADLQDPPEVVLEMIGRWKEGYEVVCAERDSRAGESRFKLMTADLFYRVMEMLGDASIPRNAGDFRLVDRKALDCFLAMPERDRFVRGMFAWIGFRQTTVKFHRPPRAAGDTKYSLRKMIALAANGLVSFSDAPLRLALWSGAGVSALALIYGLIVIGQWAFGDPSLERGWG
;
A
#
# COMPACT_ATOMS: atom_id res chain seq x y z
N MET A 1 -19.79 24.36 -1.36
CA MET A 1 -18.35 24.67 -1.20
C MET A 1 -17.59 23.36 -1.40
N PRO A 2 -16.40 23.38 -1.96
CA PRO A 2 -15.58 22.16 -2.02
C PRO A 2 -15.27 21.69 -0.60
N PRO A 3 -15.15 20.39 -0.37
CA PRO A 3 -14.83 19.86 0.95
C PRO A 3 -13.39 20.25 1.36
N THR A 4 -13.17 20.44 2.66
CA THR A 4 -11.84 20.60 3.23
C THR A 4 -11.20 19.22 3.48
N TYR A 5 -12.03 18.26 3.87
CA TYR A 5 -11.61 16.89 4.22
C TYR A 5 -12.26 15.88 3.30
N SER A 6 -11.49 14.94 2.78
CA SER A 6 -12.00 13.76 2.07
C SER A 6 -11.57 12.50 2.81
N ILE A 7 -12.50 11.63 3.12
CA ILE A 7 -12.24 10.33 3.77
C ILE A 7 -12.43 9.25 2.71
N VAL A 8 -11.36 8.57 2.33
CA VAL A 8 -11.35 7.48 1.34
C VAL A 8 -11.42 6.15 2.06
N VAL A 9 -12.41 5.34 1.72
CA VAL A 9 -12.68 4.04 2.34
C VAL A 9 -12.81 2.98 1.27
N PRO A 10 -11.77 2.17 1.01
CA PRO A 10 -11.87 1.02 0.13
C PRO A 10 -12.71 -0.08 0.80
N ILE A 11 -13.58 -0.73 0.05
CA ILE A 11 -14.42 -1.83 0.51
C ILE A 11 -14.33 -3.04 -0.43
N TYR A 12 -14.37 -4.24 0.14
CA TYR A 12 -14.52 -5.49 -0.60
C TYR A 12 -15.17 -6.56 0.27
N ASN A 13 -16.45 -6.86 0.01
CA ASN A 13 -17.23 -7.85 0.77
C ASN A 13 -17.25 -7.55 2.28
N GLU A 14 -17.66 -6.33 2.65
CA GLU A 14 -17.68 -5.84 4.03
C GLU A 14 -19.11 -5.48 4.51
N GLN A 15 -20.15 -6.10 3.92
CA GLN A 15 -21.57 -5.82 4.21
C GLN A 15 -21.90 -5.77 5.70
N ALA A 16 -21.33 -6.68 6.50
CA ALA A 16 -21.62 -6.79 7.92
C ALA A 16 -21.14 -5.56 8.74
N VAL A 17 -20.09 -4.88 8.29
CA VAL A 17 -19.46 -3.76 9.00
C VAL A 17 -20.03 -2.41 8.55
N ILE A 18 -20.46 -2.30 7.29
CA ILE A 18 -20.90 -1.05 6.68
C ILE A 18 -21.92 -0.26 7.51
N PRO A 19 -23.00 -0.86 8.11
CA PRO A 19 -23.94 -0.08 8.89
C PRO A 19 -23.33 0.57 10.17
N ILE A 20 -22.33 -0.09 10.75
CA ILE A 20 -21.61 0.44 11.93
C ILE A 20 -20.66 1.55 11.47
N LEU A 21 -19.93 1.32 10.38
CA LEU A 21 -19.02 2.28 9.81
C LEU A 21 -19.71 3.58 9.40
N LEU A 22 -20.87 3.50 8.73
CA LEU A 22 -21.64 4.68 8.33
C LEU A 22 -22.03 5.53 9.53
N ARG A 23 -22.51 4.93 10.64
CA ARG A 23 -22.85 5.68 11.86
C ARG A 23 -21.63 6.38 12.45
N ARG A 24 -20.45 5.73 12.47
CA ARG A 24 -19.23 6.34 13.00
C ARG A 24 -18.68 7.43 12.07
N LEU A 25 -18.81 7.26 10.76
CA LEU A 25 -18.46 8.31 9.79
C LEU A 25 -19.42 9.51 9.87
N ASP A 26 -20.73 9.29 10.10
CA ASP A 26 -21.65 10.40 10.37
C ASP A 26 -21.17 11.23 11.56
N ALA A 27 -20.89 10.57 12.69
CA ALA A 27 -20.39 11.26 13.87
C ALA A 27 -19.05 11.98 13.63
N LEU A 28 -18.14 11.37 12.88
CA LEU A 28 -16.88 12.01 12.49
C LEU A 28 -17.13 13.25 11.63
N LEU A 29 -17.92 13.12 10.53
CA LEU A 29 -18.20 14.22 9.61
C LEU A 29 -18.92 15.38 10.30
N ASP A 30 -19.78 15.09 11.30
CA ASP A 30 -20.47 16.10 12.09
C ASP A 30 -19.56 16.81 13.12
N SER A 31 -18.46 16.16 13.52
CA SER A 31 -17.46 16.71 14.46
C SER A 31 -16.34 17.52 13.80
N LEU A 32 -16.25 17.49 12.45
CA LEU A 32 -15.23 18.23 11.72
C LEU A 32 -15.48 19.75 11.80
N ASP A 33 -14.42 20.53 11.90
CA ASP A 33 -14.47 22.00 11.93
C ASP A 33 -14.66 22.66 10.58
N ALA A 34 -14.68 21.85 9.50
CA ALA A 34 -14.90 22.31 8.11
C ALA A 34 -15.60 21.20 7.31
N PRO A 35 -16.20 21.54 6.13
CA PRO A 35 -16.92 20.57 5.32
C PRO A 35 -16.07 19.34 4.96
N GLY A 36 -16.63 18.14 5.16
CA GLY A 36 -16.02 16.87 4.81
C GLY A 36 -16.88 16.03 3.87
N GLU A 37 -16.26 15.14 3.12
CA GLU A 37 -16.89 14.08 2.33
C GLU A 37 -16.33 12.72 2.67
N ALA A 38 -17.09 11.65 2.45
CA ALA A 38 -16.67 10.26 2.52
C ALA A 38 -16.82 9.60 1.15
N ILE A 39 -15.75 9.02 0.64
CA ILE A 39 -15.68 8.38 -0.67
C ILE A 39 -15.44 6.89 -0.45
N PHE A 40 -16.46 6.09 -0.67
CA PHE A 40 -16.35 4.64 -0.71
C PHE A 40 -15.89 4.19 -2.09
N VAL A 41 -14.92 3.28 -2.13
CA VAL A 41 -14.47 2.62 -3.36
C VAL A 41 -14.73 1.13 -3.23
N ASP A 42 -15.74 0.66 -3.94
CA ASP A 42 -16.11 -0.76 -4.00
C ASP A 42 -15.22 -1.48 -5.02
N ASP A 43 -14.34 -2.33 -4.52
CA ASP A 43 -13.40 -3.13 -5.33
C ASP A 43 -14.07 -4.40 -5.90
N GLY A 44 -15.29 -4.25 -6.44
CA GLY A 44 -16.04 -5.32 -7.09
C GLY A 44 -16.57 -6.34 -6.08
N SER A 45 -17.28 -5.89 -5.03
CA SER A 45 -17.93 -6.78 -4.05
C SER A 45 -19.06 -7.59 -4.66
N ASP A 46 -19.20 -8.82 -4.19
CA ASP A 46 -20.30 -9.74 -4.55
C ASP A 46 -21.44 -9.71 -3.52
N ASP A 47 -21.26 -8.97 -2.39
CA ASP A 47 -22.24 -8.84 -1.32
C ASP A 47 -23.15 -7.60 -1.50
N ALA A 48 -24.09 -7.43 -0.58
CA ALA A 48 -25.02 -6.28 -0.62
C ALA A 48 -24.44 -4.98 -0.02
N GLY A 49 -23.16 -4.93 0.32
CA GLY A 49 -22.51 -3.77 0.96
C GLY A 49 -22.65 -2.50 0.13
N ALA A 50 -22.39 -2.60 -1.17
CA ALA A 50 -22.53 -1.47 -2.10
C ALA A 50 -23.96 -0.92 -2.13
N ILE A 51 -25.00 -1.79 -2.05
CA ILE A 51 -26.40 -1.36 -2.04
C ILE A 51 -26.74 -0.52 -0.80
N VAL A 52 -26.21 -0.91 0.36
CA VAL A 52 -26.39 -0.15 1.60
C VAL A 52 -25.77 1.25 1.47
N ILE A 53 -24.56 1.34 0.90
CA ILE A 53 -23.88 2.63 0.69
C ILE A 53 -24.64 3.48 -0.35
N GLU A 54 -25.15 2.90 -1.44
CA GLU A 54 -25.98 3.63 -2.40
C GLU A 54 -27.20 4.29 -1.73
N GLY A 55 -27.84 3.60 -0.77
CA GLY A 55 -28.92 4.17 0.03
C GLY A 55 -28.46 5.40 0.82
N LYS A 56 -27.27 5.35 1.42
CA LYS A 56 -26.67 6.46 2.15
C LYS A 56 -26.34 7.64 1.22
N VAL A 57 -25.73 7.37 0.06
CA VAL A 57 -25.38 8.39 -0.95
C VAL A 57 -26.62 9.16 -1.42
N ARG A 58 -27.77 8.48 -1.58
CA ARG A 58 -29.05 9.15 -1.94
C ARG A 58 -29.57 10.04 -0.83
N ALA A 59 -29.35 9.67 0.41
CA ALA A 59 -29.84 10.38 1.59
C ALA A 59 -28.94 11.54 2.04
N ASP A 60 -27.62 11.44 1.80
CA ASP A 60 -26.63 12.39 2.30
C ASP A 60 -25.56 12.68 1.22
N ARG A 61 -25.53 13.92 0.74
CA ARG A 61 -24.60 14.37 -0.33
C ARG A 61 -23.14 14.40 0.08
N ARG A 62 -22.82 14.23 1.35
CA ARG A 62 -21.43 14.09 1.84
C ARG A 62 -20.82 12.75 1.45
N TYR A 63 -21.64 11.79 1.04
CA TYR A 63 -21.20 10.44 0.68
C TYR A 63 -21.13 10.26 -0.83
N ARG A 64 -20.12 9.54 -1.26
CA ARG A 64 -19.92 9.13 -2.66
C ARG A 64 -19.56 7.66 -2.71
N LEU A 65 -19.98 6.98 -3.77
CA LEU A 65 -19.60 5.60 -4.05
C LEU A 65 -19.04 5.50 -5.45
N ILE A 66 -17.86 4.91 -5.55
CA ILE A 66 -17.21 4.54 -6.80
C ILE A 66 -17.19 3.01 -6.85
N LYS A 67 -17.68 2.42 -7.94
CA LYS A 67 -17.71 0.97 -8.13
C LYS A 67 -16.72 0.59 -9.21
N LEU A 68 -15.77 -0.27 -8.89
CA LEU A 68 -14.86 -0.86 -9.87
C LEU A 68 -15.55 -2.03 -10.58
N SER A 69 -15.18 -2.29 -11.83
CA SER A 69 -15.81 -3.32 -12.67
C SER A 69 -15.51 -4.76 -12.21
N ARG A 70 -14.49 -4.96 -11.38
CA ARG A 70 -14.09 -6.22 -10.75
C ARG A 70 -13.16 -5.95 -9.58
N ASN A 71 -12.74 -6.97 -8.86
CA ASN A 71 -11.67 -6.85 -7.88
C ASN A 71 -10.33 -6.59 -8.58
N PHE A 72 -9.74 -5.42 -8.35
CA PHE A 72 -8.42 -4.99 -8.80
C PHE A 72 -7.39 -5.02 -7.68
N GLY A 73 -7.83 -5.09 -6.42
CA GLY A 73 -7.00 -5.12 -5.24
C GLY A 73 -6.97 -3.79 -4.47
N HIS A 74 -6.71 -3.92 -3.18
CA HIS A 74 -6.79 -2.85 -2.19
C HIS A 74 -6.02 -1.56 -2.57
N GLN A 75 -4.80 -1.69 -3.13
CA GLN A 75 -4.00 -0.52 -3.50
C GLN A 75 -4.61 0.28 -4.67
N ILE A 76 -5.26 -0.41 -5.62
CA ILE A 76 -5.96 0.25 -6.72
C ILE A 76 -7.23 0.93 -6.22
N ALA A 77 -7.97 0.29 -5.31
CA ALA A 77 -9.15 0.90 -4.68
C ALA A 77 -8.77 2.19 -3.91
N ILE A 78 -7.69 2.15 -3.11
CA ILE A 78 -7.16 3.35 -2.44
C ILE A 78 -6.81 4.43 -3.47
N THR A 79 -6.02 4.09 -4.48
CA THR A 79 -5.59 5.04 -5.52
C THR A 79 -6.79 5.69 -6.23
N THR A 80 -7.80 4.88 -6.57
CA THR A 80 -9.04 5.39 -7.20
C THR A 80 -9.73 6.40 -6.28
N GLY A 81 -9.81 6.13 -4.98
CA GLY A 81 -10.38 7.07 -4.02
C GLY A 81 -9.59 8.37 -3.90
N LEU A 82 -8.26 8.26 -3.88
CA LEU A 82 -7.34 9.40 -3.84
C LEU A 82 -7.48 10.29 -5.10
N ASP A 83 -7.61 9.69 -6.29
CA ASP A 83 -7.84 10.41 -7.56
C ASP A 83 -9.14 11.23 -7.54
N HIS A 84 -10.17 10.77 -6.84
CA HIS A 84 -11.49 11.39 -6.79
C HIS A 84 -11.71 12.28 -5.57
N ALA A 85 -10.76 12.34 -4.65
CA ALA A 85 -10.84 13.16 -3.45
C ALA A 85 -10.65 14.64 -3.77
N ALA A 86 -11.59 15.49 -3.31
CA ALA A 86 -11.56 16.93 -3.57
C ALA A 86 -11.03 17.75 -2.37
N GLY A 87 -10.86 17.14 -1.21
CA GLY A 87 -10.42 17.78 0.03
C GLY A 87 -9.01 18.32 -0.01
N ARG A 88 -8.73 19.31 0.83
CA ARG A 88 -7.38 19.83 1.08
C ARG A 88 -6.52 18.85 1.91
N ALA A 89 -7.15 18.13 2.82
CA ALA A 89 -6.56 17.00 3.52
C ALA A 89 -7.38 15.75 3.18
N VAL A 90 -6.69 14.69 2.74
CA VAL A 90 -7.30 13.44 2.32
C VAL A 90 -6.88 12.33 3.25
N ILE A 91 -7.84 11.64 3.83
CA ILE A 91 -7.66 10.58 4.80
C ILE A 91 -7.99 9.25 4.12
N VAL A 92 -7.09 8.28 4.23
CA VAL A 92 -7.34 6.88 3.85
C VAL A 92 -7.55 6.07 5.11
N MET A 93 -8.61 5.29 5.20
CA MET A 93 -8.87 4.37 6.31
C MET A 93 -9.55 3.08 5.83
N ASP A 94 -9.30 1.97 6.52
CA ASP A 94 -9.92 0.68 6.22
C ASP A 94 -11.37 0.62 6.71
N ALA A 95 -12.21 -0.17 6.02
CA ALA A 95 -13.63 -0.33 6.37
C ALA A 95 -13.87 -1.21 7.59
N ASP A 96 -12.91 -2.04 8.02
CA ASP A 96 -13.07 -3.08 9.05
C ASP A 96 -13.12 -2.55 10.50
N LEU A 97 -13.13 -1.23 10.66
CA LEU A 97 -13.13 -0.51 11.95
C LEU A 97 -11.93 -0.81 12.87
N GLN A 98 -10.90 -1.43 12.35
CA GLN A 98 -9.61 -1.54 13.03
C GLN A 98 -8.84 -0.22 13.01
N ASP A 99 -9.22 0.67 12.10
CA ASP A 99 -8.78 2.07 12.00
C ASP A 99 -9.89 2.97 12.60
N PRO A 100 -9.77 3.42 13.86
CA PRO A 100 -10.84 4.18 14.50
C PRO A 100 -11.01 5.56 13.84
N PRO A 101 -12.23 5.91 13.38
CA PRO A 101 -12.47 7.23 12.76
C PRO A 101 -12.11 8.41 13.67
N GLU A 102 -12.17 8.24 14.97
CA GLU A 102 -11.86 9.28 15.96
C GLU A 102 -10.39 9.74 15.92
N VAL A 103 -9.47 8.86 15.49
CA VAL A 103 -8.04 9.19 15.31
C VAL A 103 -7.83 10.24 14.23
N VAL A 104 -8.77 10.36 13.28
CA VAL A 104 -8.74 11.38 12.23
C VAL A 104 -8.67 12.80 12.80
N LEU A 105 -9.32 13.08 13.91
CA LEU A 105 -9.30 14.40 14.55
C LEU A 105 -7.88 14.78 15.04
N GLU A 106 -7.15 13.82 15.60
CA GLU A 106 -5.77 14.03 16.00
C GLU A 106 -4.85 14.20 14.77
N MET A 107 -5.07 13.42 13.71
CA MET A 107 -4.34 13.59 12.45
C MET A 107 -4.55 14.98 11.85
N ILE A 108 -5.79 15.50 11.88
CA ILE A 108 -6.11 16.87 11.45
C ILE A 108 -5.37 17.89 12.30
N GLY A 109 -5.24 17.67 13.61
CA GLY A 109 -4.43 18.52 14.49
C GLY A 109 -2.98 18.60 14.01
N ARG A 110 -2.34 17.46 13.73
CA ARG A 110 -0.98 17.41 13.22
C ARG A 110 -0.84 18.05 11.83
N TRP A 111 -1.81 17.83 10.95
CA TRP A 111 -1.82 18.49 9.64
C TRP A 111 -1.87 20.01 9.76
N LYS A 112 -2.66 20.56 10.69
CA LYS A 112 -2.71 22.00 10.98
C LYS A 112 -1.41 22.55 11.56
N GLU A 113 -0.60 21.72 12.21
CA GLU A 113 0.78 22.06 12.65
C GLU A 113 1.78 22.11 11.47
N GLY A 114 1.34 21.81 10.24
CA GLY A 114 2.15 21.89 9.01
C GLY A 114 2.83 20.59 8.62
N TYR A 115 2.36 19.43 9.10
CA TYR A 115 2.78 18.12 8.58
C TYR A 115 1.94 17.78 7.35
N GLU A 116 2.58 17.45 6.24
CA GLU A 116 1.89 17.11 5.00
C GLU A 116 1.46 15.65 4.91
N VAL A 117 2.11 14.75 5.66
CA VAL A 117 1.72 13.33 5.77
C VAL A 117 1.67 12.93 7.23
N VAL A 118 0.50 12.48 7.70
CA VAL A 118 0.30 12.01 9.07
C VAL A 118 -0.10 10.54 9.03
N CYS A 119 0.77 9.65 9.48
CA CYS A 119 0.52 8.20 9.51
C CYS A 119 -0.05 7.78 10.87
N ALA A 120 -1.07 6.92 10.87
CA ALA A 120 -1.51 6.26 12.09
C ALA A 120 -0.59 5.07 12.39
N GLU A 121 0.05 5.10 13.55
CA GLU A 121 0.95 4.06 14.04
C GLU A 121 0.26 3.27 15.16
N ARG A 122 0.28 1.94 15.06
CA ARG A 122 -0.29 1.06 16.07
C ARG A 122 0.62 0.97 17.30
N ASP A 123 0.07 1.18 18.50
CA ASP A 123 0.82 1.15 19.77
C ASP A 123 1.53 -0.18 20.04
N SER A 124 0.91 -1.30 19.67
CA SER A 124 1.50 -2.63 19.84
C SER A 124 0.94 -3.65 18.85
N ARG A 125 1.75 -4.66 18.53
CA ARG A 125 1.34 -5.86 17.81
C ARG A 125 1.02 -7.01 18.80
N ALA A 126 0.32 -6.69 19.89
CA ALA A 126 -0.09 -7.69 20.87
C ALA A 126 -0.93 -8.78 20.18
N GLY A 127 -0.51 -10.06 20.34
CA GLY A 127 -1.21 -11.23 19.75
C GLY A 127 -0.65 -11.72 18.41
N GLU A 128 0.34 -11.06 17.80
CA GLU A 128 0.99 -11.63 16.61
C GLU A 128 2.06 -12.68 16.97
N SER A 129 2.16 -13.75 16.16
CA SER A 129 3.16 -14.80 16.40
C SER A 129 4.59 -14.24 16.21
N ARG A 130 5.55 -14.75 17.00
CA ARG A 130 6.97 -14.36 16.92
C ARG A 130 7.53 -14.51 15.50
N PHE A 131 7.12 -15.54 14.77
CA PHE A 131 7.52 -15.77 13.39
C PHE A 131 7.04 -14.65 12.45
N LYS A 132 5.79 -14.21 12.59
CA LYS A 132 5.21 -13.11 11.79
C LYS A 132 5.90 -11.77 12.10
N LEU A 133 6.24 -11.53 13.36
CA LEU A 133 6.99 -10.33 13.76
C LEU A 133 8.41 -10.34 13.18
N MET A 134 9.10 -11.47 13.22
CA MET A 134 10.47 -11.62 12.72
C MET A 134 10.53 -11.49 11.19
N THR A 135 9.59 -12.09 10.45
CA THR A 135 9.50 -11.95 8.99
C THR A 135 9.15 -10.53 8.56
N ALA A 136 8.27 -9.85 9.30
CA ALA A 136 7.96 -8.44 9.05
C ALA A 136 9.17 -7.54 9.34
N ASP A 137 9.90 -7.75 10.45
CA ASP A 137 11.10 -6.97 10.78
C ASP A 137 12.20 -7.19 9.73
N LEU A 138 12.42 -8.43 9.29
CA LEU A 138 13.35 -8.73 8.20
C LEU A 138 12.96 -8.00 6.90
N PHE A 139 11.68 -8.03 6.54
CA PHE A 139 11.18 -7.31 5.37
C PHE A 139 11.47 -5.81 5.45
N TYR A 140 11.14 -5.16 6.58
CA TYR A 140 11.41 -3.73 6.74
C TYR A 140 12.91 -3.41 6.76
N ARG A 141 13.76 -4.25 7.36
CA ARG A 141 15.22 -4.07 7.29
C ARG A 141 15.75 -4.18 5.86
N VAL A 142 15.26 -5.15 5.09
CA VAL A 142 15.63 -5.29 3.68
C VAL A 142 15.18 -4.07 2.89
N MET A 143 13.96 -3.56 3.13
CA MET A 143 13.46 -2.34 2.48
C MET A 143 14.28 -1.10 2.86
N GLU A 144 14.66 -0.94 4.15
CA GLU A 144 15.54 0.14 4.62
C GLU A 144 16.96 0.07 4.01
N MET A 145 17.50 -1.15 3.81
CA MET A 145 18.83 -1.34 3.20
C MET A 145 18.83 -1.11 1.69
N LEU A 146 17.71 -1.34 1.03
CA LEU A 146 17.58 -1.34 -0.44
C LEU A 146 16.86 -0.10 -0.98
N GLY A 147 16.27 0.73 -0.12
CA GLY A 147 15.50 1.91 -0.51
C GLY A 147 15.85 3.13 0.35
N ASP A 148 15.80 4.32 -0.26
CA ASP A 148 16.05 5.60 0.41
C ASP A 148 14.87 6.08 1.29
N ALA A 149 13.80 5.29 1.44
CA ALA A 149 12.57 5.70 2.11
C ALA A 149 12.40 5.00 3.48
N SER A 150 12.37 5.78 4.55
CA SER A 150 12.04 5.32 5.90
C SER A 150 10.52 5.11 6.03
N ILE A 151 10.03 3.91 5.75
CA ILE A 151 8.62 3.55 5.93
C ILE A 151 8.37 3.25 7.41
N PRO A 152 7.43 3.94 8.10
CA PRO A 152 7.13 3.64 9.50
C PRO A 152 6.68 2.18 9.67
N ARG A 153 7.40 1.40 10.50
CA ARG A 153 7.28 -0.08 10.60
C ARG A 153 5.90 -0.57 11.05
N ASN A 154 5.16 0.24 11.82
CA ASN A 154 3.85 -0.11 12.37
C ASN A 154 2.70 0.68 11.74
N ALA A 155 2.97 1.48 10.70
CA ALA A 155 1.93 2.23 10.00
C ALA A 155 1.27 1.38 8.91
N GLY A 156 -0.07 1.38 8.92
CA GLY A 156 -0.91 0.81 7.87
C GLY A 156 -1.09 1.78 6.69
N ASP A 157 -2.20 1.59 5.95
CA ASP A 157 -2.64 2.55 4.94
C ASP A 157 -3.40 3.71 5.57
N PHE A 158 -3.77 3.62 6.87
CA PHE A 158 -4.43 4.66 7.62
C PHE A 158 -3.52 5.89 7.78
N ARG A 159 -3.83 6.92 7.02
CA ARG A 159 -3.06 8.16 6.96
C ARG A 159 -3.88 9.35 6.50
N LEU A 160 -3.43 10.54 6.88
CA LEU A 160 -3.88 11.81 6.32
C LEU A 160 -2.79 12.36 5.42
N VAL A 161 -3.16 12.88 4.27
CA VAL A 161 -2.25 13.45 3.27
C VAL A 161 -2.73 14.84 2.88
N ASP A 162 -1.86 15.82 2.92
CA ASP A 162 -2.11 17.16 2.38
C ASP A 162 -2.28 17.13 0.86
N ARG A 163 -3.08 18.03 0.31
CA ARG A 163 -3.31 18.15 -1.14
C ARG A 163 -2.01 18.26 -1.92
N LYS A 164 -1.04 19.02 -1.44
CA LYS A 164 0.28 19.15 -2.09
C LYS A 164 0.99 17.79 -2.25
N ALA A 165 1.03 17.00 -1.17
CA ALA A 165 1.67 15.69 -1.19
C ALA A 165 0.87 14.71 -2.07
N LEU A 166 -0.46 14.80 -2.02
CA LEU A 166 -1.33 14.00 -2.87
C LEU A 166 -1.15 14.32 -4.35
N ASP A 167 -1.10 15.58 -4.75
CA ASP A 167 -0.93 15.98 -6.14
C ASP A 167 0.43 15.47 -6.69
N CYS A 168 1.50 15.51 -5.88
CA CYS A 168 2.78 14.90 -6.23
C CYS A 168 2.66 13.38 -6.40
N PHE A 169 1.98 12.68 -5.48
CA PHE A 169 1.73 11.25 -5.58
C PHE A 169 0.93 10.89 -6.85
N LEU A 170 -0.10 11.64 -7.18
CA LEU A 170 -0.94 11.39 -8.35
C LEU A 170 -0.20 11.64 -9.67
N ALA A 171 0.76 12.58 -9.68
CA ALA A 171 1.60 12.88 -10.85
C ALA A 171 2.66 11.80 -11.13
N MET A 172 2.90 10.86 -10.20
CA MET A 172 3.85 9.77 -10.39
C MET A 172 3.35 8.77 -11.43
N PRO A 173 4.22 8.30 -12.37
CA PRO A 173 3.81 7.48 -13.51
C PRO A 173 3.59 5.99 -13.17
N GLU A 174 3.89 5.57 -11.96
CA GLU A 174 3.80 4.18 -11.53
C GLU A 174 2.37 3.64 -11.64
N ARG A 175 2.22 2.48 -12.28
CA ARG A 175 0.93 1.78 -12.42
C ARG A 175 0.66 0.83 -11.25
N ASP A 176 1.68 0.10 -10.80
CA ASP A 176 1.63 -0.77 -9.63
C ASP A 176 2.05 0.03 -8.39
N ARG A 177 1.10 0.81 -7.87
CA ARG A 177 1.35 1.75 -6.78
C ARG A 177 1.40 1.02 -5.43
N PHE A 178 2.56 1.05 -4.79
CA PHE A 178 2.70 0.71 -3.37
C PHE A 178 2.56 1.99 -2.55
N VAL A 179 1.31 2.34 -2.23
CA VAL A 179 0.93 3.64 -1.66
C VAL A 179 1.78 4.04 -0.45
N ARG A 180 2.07 3.09 0.45
CA ARG A 180 2.89 3.36 1.67
C ARG A 180 4.30 3.81 1.34
N GLY A 181 4.94 3.10 0.43
CA GLY A 181 6.32 3.39 0.01
C GLY A 181 6.41 4.70 -0.76
N MET A 182 5.47 4.95 -1.66
CA MET A 182 5.44 6.17 -2.47
C MET A 182 5.29 7.42 -1.59
N PHE A 183 4.37 7.42 -0.59
CA PHE A 183 4.26 8.54 0.35
C PHE A 183 5.49 8.71 1.25
N ALA A 184 6.20 7.65 1.59
CA ALA A 184 7.46 7.75 2.30
C ALA A 184 8.58 8.35 1.42
N TRP A 185 8.56 8.03 0.11
CA TRP A 185 9.58 8.44 -0.85
C TRP A 185 9.47 9.90 -1.29
N ILE A 186 8.25 10.47 -1.38
CA ILE A 186 8.04 11.85 -1.90
C ILE A 186 8.63 12.96 -1.02
N GLY A 187 9.12 12.69 0.18
CA GLY A 187 9.99 13.58 0.96
C GLY A 187 9.32 14.75 1.68
N PHE A 188 7.98 14.78 1.79
CA PHE A 188 7.25 15.79 2.57
C PHE A 188 7.43 15.60 4.08
N ARG A 189 7.13 16.63 4.89
CA ARG A 189 7.20 16.54 6.36
C ARG A 189 6.17 15.53 6.87
N GLN A 190 6.68 14.47 7.50
CA GLN A 190 5.86 13.36 7.99
C GLN A 190 5.89 13.29 9.50
N THR A 191 4.79 12.82 10.09
CA THR A 191 4.70 12.49 11.51
C THR A 191 3.78 11.28 11.73
N THR A 192 3.77 10.76 12.95
CA THR A 192 2.88 9.66 13.33
C THR A 192 1.95 10.08 14.46
N VAL A 193 0.74 9.50 14.46
CA VAL A 193 -0.23 9.53 15.55
C VAL A 193 -0.39 8.10 16.05
N LYS A 194 -0.16 7.86 17.34
CA LYS A 194 -0.30 6.52 17.92
C LYS A 194 -1.74 6.22 18.26
N PHE A 195 -2.18 5.00 17.95
CA PHE A 195 -3.52 4.56 18.30
C PHE A 195 -3.56 3.10 18.75
N HIS A 196 -4.50 2.79 19.61
CA HIS A 196 -4.79 1.42 19.99
C HIS A 196 -5.69 0.77 18.94
N ARG A 197 -5.23 -0.34 18.33
CA ARG A 197 -6.01 -1.06 17.32
C ARG A 197 -7.06 -1.93 17.99
N PRO A 198 -8.36 -1.65 17.81
CA PRO A 198 -9.41 -2.53 18.31
C PRO A 198 -9.41 -3.87 17.55
N PRO A 199 -9.97 -4.94 18.15
CA PRO A 199 -10.25 -6.15 17.39
C PRO A 199 -11.23 -5.86 16.25
N ARG A 200 -11.20 -6.66 15.19
CA ARG A 200 -12.14 -6.53 14.07
C ARG A 200 -13.57 -6.58 14.57
N ALA A 201 -14.42 -5.67 14.08
CA ALA A 201 -15.83 -5.65 14.45
C ALA A 201 -16.61 -6.83 13.85
N ALA A 202 -16.20 -7.35 12.65
CA ALA A 202 -16.75 -8.53 11.98
C ALA A 202 -15.81 -9.00 10.86
N GLY A 203 -15.98 -10.25 10.39
CA GLY A 203 -15.29 -10.82 9.24
C GLY A 203 -13.96 -11.53 9.56
N ASP A 204 -13.54 -12.42 8.64
CA ASP A 204 -12.32 -13.23 8.74
C ASP A 204 -11.13 -12.59 8.02
N THR A 205 -9.92 -12.99 8.40
CA THR A 205 -8.68 -12.52 7.76
C THR A 205 -8.57 -13.04 6.33
N LYS A 206 -8.76 -12.19 5.33
CA LYS A 206 -8.68 -12.53 3.89
C LYS A 206 -7.24 -12.57 3.34
N TYR A 207 -6.23 -12.32 4.17
CA TYR A 207 -4.81 -12.32 3.78
C TYR A 207 -4.19 -13.70 3.88
N SER A 208 -4.01 -14.36 2.74
CA SER A 208 -3.25 -15.62 2.66
C SER A 208 -1.73 -15.34 2.63
N LEU A 209 -0.92 -16.31 3.07
CA LEU A 209 0.55 -16.24 3.01
C LEU A 209 1.05 -15.92 1.59
N ARG A 210 0.40 -16.47 0.55
CA ARG A 210 0.71 -16.22 -0.85
C ARG A 210 0.53 -14.75 -1.24
N LYS A 211 -0.53 -14.10 -0.75
CA LYS A 211 -0.76 -12.65 -0.97
C LYS A 211 0.27 -11.79 -0.24
N MET A 212 0.72 -12.20 0.95
CA MET A 212 1.79 -11.52 1.69
C MET A 212 3.13 -11.60 0.95
N ILE A 213 3.49 -12.77 0.41
CA ILE A 213 4.73 -12.95 -0.36
C ILE A 213 4.67 -12.12 -1.66
N ALA A 214 3.54 -12.13 -2.36
CA ALA A 214 3.36 -11.33 -3.57
C ALA A 214 3.48 -9.82 -3.30
N LEU A 215 2.88 -9.33 -2.21
CA LEU A 215 3.02 -7.93 -1.80
C LEU A 215 4.47 -7.57 -1.46
N ALA A 216 5.17 -8.45 -0.74
CA ALA A 216 6.59 -8.26 -0.41
C ALA A 216 7.48 -8.24 -1.67
N ALA A 217 7.24 -9.16 -2.61
CA ALA A 217 7.97 -9.22 -3.87
C ALA A 217 7.72 -7.97 -4.73
N ASN A 218 6.48 -7.54 -4.86
CA ASN A 218 6.13 -6.31 -5.59
C ASN A 218 6.78 -5.07 -4.95
N GLY A 219 6.73 -4.96 -3.62
CA GLY A 219 7.40 -3.87 -2.91
C GLY A 219 8.91 -3.86 -3.15
N LEU A 220 9.56 -5.03 -3.10
CA LEU A 220 11.00 -5.15 -3.32
C LEU A 220 11.40 -4.75 -4.75
N VAL A 221 10.65 -5.20 -5.75
CA VAL A 221 10.92 -4.89 -7.17
C VAL A 221 10.61 -3.42 -7.50
N SER A 222 9.58 -2.83 -6.87
CA SER A 222 9.18 -1.44 -7.13
C SER A 222 10.12 -0.39 -6.51
N PHE A 223 10.78 -0.73 -5.38
CA PHE A 223 11.61 0.23 -4.63
C PHE A 223 13.08 -0.14 -4.55
N SER A 224 13.54 -1.17 -5.29
CA SER A 224 14.92 -1.59 -5.26
C SER A 224 15.41 -2.11 -6.59
N ASP A 225 16.54 -1.57 -7.06
CA ASP A 225 17.27 -2.11 -8.22
C ASP A 225 18.04 -3.40 -7.88
N ALA A 226 18.08 -3.82 -6.61
CA ALA A 226 18.92 -4.93 -6.19
C ALA A 226 18.58 -6.27 -6.89
N PRO A 227 17.30 -6.66 -7.10
CA PRO A 227 16.97 -7.87 -7.87
C PRO A 227 17.46 -7.79 -9.32
N LEU A 228 17.33 -6.62 -9.95
CA LEU A 228 17.79 -6.39 -11.30
C LEU A 228 19.33 -6.43 -11.40
N ARG A 229 20.02 -5.77 -10.48
CA ARG A 229 21.49 -5.80 -10.39
C ARG A 229 22.02 -7.21 -10.14
N LEU A 230 21.37 -7.97 -9.25
CA LEU A 230 21.74 -9.38 -8.99
C LEU A 230 21.59 -10.23 -10.25
N ALA A 231 20.47 -10.09 -10.97
CA ALA A 231 20.24 -10.79 -12.24
C ALA A 231 21.29 -10.39 -13.30
N LEU A 232 21.61 -9.10 -13.40
CA LEU A 232 22.62 -8.59 -14.31
C LEU A 232 24.02 -9.16 -14.03
N TRP A 233 24.46 -9.08 -12.76
CA TRP A 233 25.80 -9.56 -12.38
C TRP A 233 25.91 -11.08 -12.44
N SER A 234 24.87 -11.82 -12.06
CA SER A 234 24.86 -13.28 -12.22
C SER A 234 24.88 -13.70 -13.70
N GLY A 235 24.08 -13.03 -14.54
CA GLY A 235 24.09 -13.27 -15.99
C GLY A 235 25.46 -12.94 -16.63
N ALA A 236 26.06 -11.81 -16.26
CA ALA A 236 27.40 -11.44 -16.72
C ALA A 236 28.45 -12.46 -16.27
N GLY A 237 28.38 -12.95 -15.04
CA GLY A 237 29.27 -13.99 -14.51
C GLY A 237 29.16 -15.31 -15.29
N VAL A 238 27.96 -15.80 -15.50
CA VAL A 238 27.71 -17.02 -16.30
C VAL A 238 28.19 -16.85 -17.73
N SER A 239 27.91 -15.68 -18.36
CA SER A 239 28.38 -15.39 -19.73
C SER A 239 29.90 -15.36 -19.80
N ALA A 240 30.59 -14.76 -18.84
CA ALA A 240 32.04 -14.74 -18.78
C ALA A 240 32.65 -16.16 -18.66
N LEU A 241 32.07 -16.98 -17.79
CA LEU A 241 32.48 -18.38 -17.61
C LEU A 241 32.27 -19.19 -18.89
N ALA A 242 31.14 -19.03 -19.57
CA ALA A 242 30.84 -19.69 -20.82
C ALA A 242 31.81 -19.25 -21.93
N LEU A 243 32.16 -17.94 -22.01
CA LEU A 243 33.14 -17.42 -22.94
C LEU A 243 34.53 -18.02 -22.70
N ILE A 244 34.99 -18.01 -21.44
CA ILE A 244 36.29 -18.60 -21.05
C ILE A 244 36.33 -20.10 -21.41
N TYR A 245 35.26 -20.84 -21.08
CA TYR A 245 35.18 -22.25 -21.46
C TYR A 245 35.21 -22.44 -22.97
N GLY A 246 34.49 -21.65 -23.76
CA GLY A 246 34.50 -21.68 -25.19
C GLY A 246 35.91 -21.41 -25.76
N LEU A 247 36.63 -20.42 -25.22
CA LEU A 247 37.98 -20.11 -25.61
C LEU A 247 38.97 -21.27 -25.30
N ILE A 248 38.80 -21.93 -24.14
CA ILE A 248 39.61 -23.13 -23.80
C ILE A 248 39.35 -24.27 -24.80
N VAL A 249 38.07 -24.55 -25.13
CA VAL A 249 37.72 -25.61 -26.09
C VAL A 249 38.29 -25.28 -27.50
N ILE A 250 38.16 -24.02 -27.95
CA ILE A 250 38.77 -23.59 -29.25
C ILE A 250 40.29 -23.72 -29.22
N GLY A 251 40.94 -23.35 -28.12
CA GLY A 251 42.39 -23.52 -27.95
C GLY A 251 42.81 -24.99 -28.02
N GLN A 252 42.15 -25.88 -27.27
CA GLN A 252 42.40 -27.31 -27.31
C GLN A 252 42.21 -27.90 -28.72
N TRP A 253 41.18 -27.47 -29.45
CA TRP A 253 40.96 -27.86 -30.83
C TRP A 253 42.07 -27.36 -31.74
N ALA A 254 42.50 -26.10 -31.63
CA ALA A 254 43.52 -25.49 -32.48
C ALA A 254 44.93 -26.09 -32.28
N PHE A 255 45.25 -26.50 -31.05
CA PHE A 255 46.54 -27.12 -30.69
C PHE A 255 46.53 -28.65 -30.78
N GLY A 256 45.42 -29.26 -31.25
CA GLY A 256 45.33 -30.70 -31.52
C GLY A 256 45.33 -31.59 -30.29
N ASP A 257 44.75 -31.15 -29.19
CA ASP A 257 44.63 -31.92 -27.94
C ASP A 257 43.79 -33.20 -28.17
N PRO A 258 44.36 -34.41 -27.99
CA PRO A 258 43.65 -35.67 -28.21
C PRO A 258 42.51 -35.94 -27.19
N SER A 259 42.41 -35.12 -26.12
CA SER A 259 41.38 -35.26 -25.10
C SER A 259 39.99 -34.81 -25.57
N LEU A 260 39.86 -34.11 -26.71
CA LEU A 260 38.60 -33.79 -27.34
C LEU A 260 38.05 -35.02 -28.08
N GLU A 261 37.13 -35.73 -27.45
CA GLU A 261 36.39 -36.81 -28.10
C GLU A 261 35.60 -36.28 -29.32
N ARG A 262 35.71 -36.97 -30.48
CA ARG A 262 34.96 -36.65 -31.69
C ARG A 262 33.45 -36.73 -31.39
N GLY A 263 32.78 -35.59 -31.37
CA GLY A 263 31.31 -35.55 -31.15
C GLY A 263 30.85 -34.52 -30.13
N TRP A 264 31.74 -33.74 -29.53
CA TRP A 264 31.43 -32.58 -28.69
C TRP A 264 31.66 -31.29 -29.48
N GLY A 265 30.77 -31.00 -30.39
CA GLY A 265 30.76 -29.77 -31.15
C GLY A 265 29.34 -29.28 -31.34
#